data_1b3c07c715ae144450a0832ba9311ca4
#
_entry.id   1b3c07c715ae144450a0832ba9311ca4
#
_cell.length_a   1.000
_cell.length_b   1.000
_cell.length_c   1.000
_cell.angle_alpha   90.00
_cell.angle_beta   90.00
_cell.angle_gamma   90.00
#
_symmetry.space_group_name_H-M   'P 1'
#
loop_
_entity.id
_entity.type
_entity.pdbx_description
1 polymer ?
#
loop_
_entity_poly.entity_id
_entity_poly.type
_entity_poly.pdbx_seq_one_letter_code
_entity_poly.pdbx_strand_id
1 'polypeptide(L)'
;YGDHRDLHLSIRRQRQMCIRDSINTVPVLDLRRNKSHKIIGDRSYSNDKKTLSKIGDISIEKFHQNRVGTVIKHLPGHGLAKVDSHYKLPVIDKDLKYLKKYDFFPFTKKKSVLGMTGHLLFKKLDPINNVSHSKKIIKMIRREISFKGILMSDDISMGALKGNLKNNVIKSFRAGCNLVLHCNGKMREMNVVGQNSPYIDDFIVKKTSKLIQIIS
;
A
#
# COMPACT_ATOMS: atom_id res chain seq x y z
N TYR A 1 -33.36 2.48 11.37
CA TYR A 1 -32.39 1.81 10.49
C TYR A 1 -31.12 2.65 10.51
N GLY A 2 -30.23 2.40 11.51
CA GLY A 2 -28.90 3.00 11.58
C GLY A 2 -28.03 2.48 10.44
N ASP A 3 -27.32 3.39 9.78
CA ASP A 3 -26.47 3.10 8.64
C ASP A 3 -25.42 2.03 9.05
N HIS A 4 -25.36 0.92 8.32
CA HIS A 4 -24.36 -0.14 8.53
C HIS A 4 -22.91 0.39 8.60
N ARG A 5 -22.65 1.57 8.03
CA ARG A 5 -21.36 2.28 8.11
C ARG A 5 -21.04 2.76 9.52
N ASP A 6 -22.01 3.25 10.26
CA ASP A 6 -21.80 3.71 11.65
C ASP A 6 -21.54 2.54 12.60
N LEU A 7 -22.20 1.40 12.36
CA LEU A 7 -21.94 0.17 13.12
C LEU A 7 -20.51 -0.35 12.88
N HIS A 8 -20.04 -0.37 11.62
CA HIS A 8 -18.67 -0.75 11.30
C HIS A 8 -17.62 0.22 11.86
N LEU A 9 -17.91 1.51 11.91
CA LEU A 9 -17.04 2.51 12.53
C LEU A 9 -17.00 2.36 14.04
N SER A 10 -18.14 2.08 14.70
CA SER A 10 -18.21 1.88 16.15
C SER A 10 -17.53 0.57 16.57
N ILE A 11 -17.71 -0.51 15.81
CA ILE A 11 -17.01 -1.81 16.02
C ILE A 11 -15.51 -1.65 15.82
N ARG A 12 -15.06 -0.89 14.80
CA ARG A 12 -13.63 -0.58 14.62
C ARG A 12 -13.09 0.25 15.79
N ARG A 13 -13.81 1.27 16.27
CA ARG A 13 -13.40 2.06 17.45
C ARG A 13 -13.34 1.21 18.70
N GLN A 14 -14.31 0.34 18.98
CA GLN A 14 -14.29 -0.58 20.11
C GLN A 14 -13.13 -1.57 20.01
N ARG A 15 -12.85 -2.15 18.84
CA ARG A 15 -11.69 -3.01 18.61
C ARG A 15 -10.37 -2.28 18.84
N GLN A 16 -10.25 -1.05 18.36
CA GLN A 16 -9.06 -0.21 18.60
C GLN A 16 -8.87 0.11 20.07
N MET A 17 -9.93 0.34 20.84
CA MET A 17 -9.86 0.55 22.28
C MET A 17 -9.51 -0.72 23.07
N CYS A 18 -10.02 -1.89 22.65
CA CYS A 18 -9.82 -3.16 23.37
C CYS A 18 -8.54 -3.89 23.02
N ILE A 19 -8.04 -3.75 21.76
CA ILE A 19 -6.89 -4.53 21.24
C ILE A 19 -5.63 -3.65 21.09
N ARG A 20 -5.75 -2.31 21.20
CA ARG A 20 -4.65 -1.37 20.95
C ARG A 20 -3.96 -1.65 19.63
N ASP A 21 -4.68 -1.40 18.51
CA ASP A 21 -4.07 -1.53 17.18
C ASP A 21 -2.77 -0.72 17.11
N SER A 22 -1.65 -1.40 17.01
CA SER A 22 -0.33 -0.77 16.92
C SER A 22 -0.07 -0.16 15.55
N ILE A 23 -0.75 -0.64 14.50
CA ILE A 23 -0.58 -0.20 13.11
C ILE A 23 -1.95 -0.11 12.43
N ASN A 24 -2.19 1.01 11.74
CA ASN A 24 -3.37 1.18 10.89
C ASN A 24 -2.96 1.32 9.41
N THR A 25 -3.69 0.62 8.52
CA THR A 25 -3.42 0.65 7.06
C THR A 25 -4.03 1.87 6.38
N VAL A 26 -3.74 3.04 6.92
CA VAL A 26 -4.11 4.38 6.43
C VAL A 26 -2.86 5.29 6.47
N PRO A 27 -2.87 6.42 5.76
CA PRO A 27 -3.91 6.95 4.86
C PRO A 27 -3.89 6.31 3.47
N VAL A 28 -5.06 6.33 2.80
CA VAL A 28 -5.18 6.05 1.38
C VAL A 28 -4.86 7.33 0.61
N LEU A 29 -3.73 7.35 -0.09
CA LEU A 29 -3.23 8.52 -0.83
C LEU A 29 -3.48 8.42 -2.34
N ASP A 30 -4.36 7.51 -2.75
CA ASP A 30 -4.78 7.37 -4.13
C ASP A 30 -5.71 8.52 -4.52
N LEU A 31 -5.38 9.22 -5.60
CA LEU A 31 -6.14 10.39 -6.04
C LEU A 31 -7.50 9.97 -6.60
N ARG A 32 -8.60 10.45 -5.99
CA ARG A 32 -9.96 10.16 -6.47
C ARG A 32 -10.20 10.74 -7.84
N ARG A 33 -10.82 9.96 -8.73
CA ARG A 33 -11.16 10.38 -10.09
C ARG A 33 -12.55 9.89 -10.48
N ASN A 34 -13.30 10.73 -11.19
CA ASN A 34 -14.69 10.44 -11.57
C ASN A 34 -14.85 9.22 -12.52
N LYS A 35 -13.79 8.90 -13.28
CA LYS A 35 -13.80 7.79 -14.27
C LYS A 35 -13.04 6.55 -13.81
N SER A 36 -12.59 6.50 -12.56
CA SER A 36 -11.89 5.33 -11.97
C SER A 36 -12.88 4.34 -11.38
N HIS A 37 -12.42 3.10 -11.19
CA HIS A 37 -13.20 2.11 -10.46
C HIS A 37 -13.50 2.56 -9.03
N LYS A 38 -14.69 2.24 -8.53
CA LYS A 38 -15.16 2.64 -7.20
C LYS A 38 -14.39 1.98 -6.04
N ILE A 39 -13.43 1.08 -6.35
CA ILE A 39 -12.62 0.39 -5.32
C ILE A 39 -11.85 1.36 -4.41
N ILE A 40 -11.37 2.48 -4.94
CA ILE A 40 -10.80 3.57 -4.14
C ILE A 40 -11.93 4.44 -3.60
N GLY A 41 -12.81 4.93 -4.49
CA GLY A 41 -14.04 5.64 -4.15
C GLY A 41 -13.87 6.67 -3.03
N ASP A 42 -14.71 6.53 -2.01
CA ASP A 42 -14.76 7.37 -0.80
C ASP A 42 -13.64 7.09 0.21
N ARG A 43 -12.83 6.04 0.01
CA ARG A 43 -11.60 5.84 0.81
C ARG A 43 -10.55 6.92 0.54
N SER A 44 -10.59 7.59 -0.62
CA SER A 44 -9.74 8.73 -0.93
C SER A 44 -10.31 10.01 -0.33
N TYR A 45 -9.48 10.75 0.36
CA TYR A 45 -9.89 12.01 1.03
C TYR A 45 -10.15 13.17 0.05
N SER A 46 -9.60 13.14 -1.18
CA SER A 46 -9.73 14.26 -2.11
C SER A 46 -9.48 13.87 -3.57
N ASN A 47 -10.05 14.65 -4.48
CA ASN A 47 -9.73 14.66 -5.91
C ASN A 47 -8.64 15.70 -6.26
N ASP A 48 -8.26 16.58 -5.33
CA ASP A 48 -7.11 17.46 -5.47
C ASP A 48 -5.86 16.88 -4.81
N LYS A 49 -4.78 16.77 -5.60
CA LYS A 49 -3.54 16.14 -5.17
C LYS A 49 -2.82 16.87 -4.03
N LYS A 50 -2.93 18.22 -3.96
CA LYS A 50 -2.29 19.02 -2.90
C LYS A 50 -3.04 18.85 -1.59
N THR A 51 -4.35 18.93 -1.63
CA THR A 51 -5.24 18.68 -0.50
C THR A 51 -5.06 17.25 0.02
N LEU A 52 -5.05 16.26 -0.88
CA LEU A 52 -4.83 14.85 -0.52
C LEU A 52 -3.46 14.65 0.16
N SER A 53 -2.40 15.27 -0.39
CA SER A 53 -1.06 15.21 0.19
C SER A 53 -1.03 15.78 1.60
N LYS A 54 -1.66 16.96 1.82
CA LYS A 54 -1.73 17.65 3.12
C LYS A 54 -2.53 16.84 4.15
N ILE A 55 -3.69 16.33 3.77
CA ILE A 55 -4.50 15.46 4.64
C ILE A 55 -3.70 14.21 5.01
N GLY A 56 -2.96 13.62 4.05
CA GLY A 56 -2.08 12.48 4.30
C GLY A 56 -1.02 12.78 5.36
N ASP A 57 -0.36 13.94 5.30
CA ASP A 57 0.65 14.34 6.28
C ASP A 57 0.02 14.52 7.68
N ILE A 58 -1.12 15.21 7.78
CA ILE A 58 -1.86 15.41 9.02
C ILE A 58 -2.31 14.05 9.60
N SER A 59 -2.84 13.17 8.75
CA SER A 59 -3.28 11.85 9.18
C SER A 59 -2.13 11.04 9.77
N ILE A 60 -0.98 10.97 9.07
CA ILE A 60 0.22 10.26 9.55
C ILE A 60 0.66 10.83 10.91
N GLU A 61 0.76 12.15 11.02
CA GLU A 61 1.17 12.82 12.24
C GLU A 61 0.23 12.49 13.42
N LYS A 62 -1.08 12.60 13.21
CA LYS A 62 -2.08 12.33 14.26
C LYS A 62 -2.09 10.88 14.72
N PHE A 63 -1.93 9.92 13.81
CA PHE A 63 -1.78 8.53 14.21
C PHE A 63 -0.51 8.30 15.03
N HIS A 64 0.64 8.86 14.60
CA HIS A 64 1.90 8.73 15.32
C HIS A 64 1.86 9.39 16.71
N GLN A 65 1.21 10.57 16.85
CA GLN A 65 0.99 11.22 18.16
C GLN A 65 0.16 10.36 19.11
N ASN A 66 -0.71 9.51 18.57
CA ASN A 66 -1.53 8.58 19.34
C ASN A 66 -0.93 7.15 19.40
N ARG A 67 0.38 7.01 19.15
CA ARG A 67 1.12 5.74 19.21
C ARG A 67 0.59 4.66 18.27
N VAL A 68 0.11 5.05 17.10
CA VAL A 68 -0.34 4.14 16.05
C VAL A 68 0.51 4.33 14.81
N GLY A 69 1.18 3.27 14.36
CA GLY A 69 1.91 3.25 13.10
C GLY A 69 0.97 3.36 11.90
N THR A 70 1.47 3.90 10.79
CA THR A 70 0.69 4.10 9.56
C THR A 70 1.27 3.36 8.38
N VAL A 71 0.41 2.91 7.47
CA VAL A 71 0.77 2.32 6.18
C VAL A 71 0.18 3.17 5.07
N ILE A 72 1.01 3.94 4.35
CA ILE A 72 0.52 4.68 3.17
C ILE A 72 0.26 3.74 2.01
N LYS A 73 -0.86 3.94 1.29
CA LYS A 73 -1.26 3.04 0.20
C LYS A 73 -2.06 3.76 -0.89
N HIS A 74 -2.04 3.25 -2.13
CA HIS A 74 -1.31 2.09 -2.66
C HIS A 74 -0.19 2.63 -3.59
N LEU A 75 1.05 2.60 -3.10
CA LEU A 75 2.21 3.11 -3.85
C LEU A 75 2.34 2.42 -5.22
N PRO A 76 2.68 3.17 -6.27
CA PRO A 76 2.93 4.61 -6.34
C PRO A 76 1.67 5.45 -6.66
N GLY A 77 0.47 4.87 -6.65
CA GLY A 77 -0.83 5.50 -6.90
C GLY A 77 -1.78 4.62 -7.69
N HIS A 78 -2.96 4.35 -7.12
CA HIS A 78 -3.99 3.45 -7.66
C HIS A 78 -5.17 4.23 -8.30
N GLY A 79 -5.14 5.57 -8.25
CA GLY A 79 -6.28 6.43 -8.61
C GLY A 79 -6.76 6.34 -10.06
N LEU A 80 -5.95 5.82 -10.97
CA LEU A 80 -6.30 5.64 -12.40
C LEU A 80 -6.85 4.25 -12.75
N ALA A 81 -6.93 3.33 -11.78
CA ALA A 81 -7.41 1.98 -12.03
C ALA A 81 -8.89 1.98 -12.48
N LYS A 82 -9.18 1.29 -13.57
CA LYS A 82 -10.53 1.15 -14.14
C LYS A 82 -11.21 -0.16 -13.76
N VAL A 83 -10.48 -1.07 -13.13
CA VAL A 83 -10.96 -2.38 -12.67
C VAL A 83 -10.48 -2.63 -11.25
N ASP A 84 -11.16 -3.53 -10.55
CA ASP A 84 -10.81 -3.94 -9.21
C ASP A 84 -9.62 -4.90 -9.22
N SER A 85 -8.54 -4.56 -8.50
CA SER A 85 -7.34 -5.38 -8.37
C SER A 85 -7.56 -6.68 -7.59
N HIS A 86 -8.66 -6.82 -6.84
CA HIS A 86 -9.02 -8.09 -6.22
C HIS A 86 -9.33 -9.18 -7.24
N TYR A 87 -9.82 -8.80 -8.43
CA TYR A 87 -10.25 -9.75 -9.46
C TYR A 87 -9.39 -9.70 -10.72
N LYS A 88 -8.90 -8.53 -11.12
CA LYS A 88 -8.19 -8.35 -12.40
C LYS A 88 -7.10 -7.30 -12.27
N LEU A 89 -5.96 -7.53 -12.92
CA LEU A 89 -4.85 -6.59 -12.96
C LEU A 89 -5.25 -5.28 -13.68
N PRO A 90 -5.29 -4.14 -12.97
CA PRO A 90 -5.53 -2.85 -13.62
C PRO A 90 -4.33 -2.45 -14.47
N VAL A 91 -4.59 -2.00 -15.70
CA VAL A 91 -3.57 -1.50 -16.64
C VAL A 91 -3.71 0.01 -16.77
N ILE A 92 -2.63 0.73 -16.50
CA ILE A 92 -2.55 2.19 -16.59
C ILE A 92 -1.62 2.57 -17.74
N ASP A 93 -2.19 3.28 -18.73
CA ASP A 93 -1.46 3.76 -19.89
C ASP A 93 -1.25 5.29 -19.82
N LYS A 94 -0.39 5.71 -18.90
CA LYS A 94 0.07 7.09 -18.73
C LYS A 94 1.58 7.13 -18.67
N ASP A 95 2.17 8.23 -19.19
CA ASP A 95 3.60 8.47 -19.10
C ASP A 95 4.05 8.87 -17.69
N LEU A 96 5.35 8.78 -17.45
CA LEU A 96 5.94 9.10 -16.16
C LEU A 96 5.74 10.56 -15.74
N LYS A 97 5.76 11.51 -16.71
CA LYS A 97 5.57 12.93 -16.44
C LYS A 97 4.17 13.20 -15.88
N TYR A 98 3.16 12.58 -16.49
CA TYR A 98 1.77 12.67 -16.01
C TYR A 98 1.64 12.04 -14.61
N LEU A 99 2.16 10.83 -14.43
CA LEU A 99 2.06 10.10 -13.15
C LEU A 99 2.74 10.86 -12.01
N LYS A 100 3.96 11.39 -12.22
CA LYS A 100 4.64 12.24 -11.23
C LYS A 100 3.84 13.50 -10.89
N LYS A 101 3.24 14.14 -11.90
CA LYS A 101 2.48 15.37 -11.70
C LYS A 101 1.20 15.15 -10.88
N TYR A 102 0.59 13.97 -10.95
CA TYR A 102 -0.73 13.72 -10.36
C TYR A 102 -0.74 12.56 -9.36
N ASP A 103 -0.57 11.32 -9.80
CA ASP A 103 -0.86 10.14 -8.99
C ASP A 103 0.24 9.83 -7.97
N PHE A 104 1.51 10.11 -8.30
CA PHE A 104 2.64 9.90 -7.39
C PHE A 104 2.83 11.05 -6.40
N PHE A 105 2.34 12.25 -6.75
CA PHE A 105 2.51 13.45 -5.95
C PHE A 105 2.05 13.30 -4.49
N PRO A 106 0.87 12.73 -4.18
CA PRO A 106 0.41 12.59 -2.79
C PRO A 106 1.31 11.72 -1.92
N PHE A 107 2.08 10.82 -2.53
CA PHE A 107 3.01 9.91 -1.83
C PHE A 107 4.39 10.50 -1.57
N THR A 108 4.73 11.63 -2.20
CA THR A 108 6.08 12.19 -2.17
C THR A 108 6.47 12.62 -0.76
N LYS A 109 7.66 12.19 -0.31
CA LYS A 109 8.29 12.59 0.97
C LYS A 109 7.46 12.34 2.23
N LYS A 110 6.57 11.35 2.23
CA LYS A 110 5.76 11.00 3.42
C LYS A 110 6.60 10.42 4.56
N LYS A 111 6.26 10.78 5.81
CA LYS A 111 6.97 10.33 7.03
C LYS A 111 6.48 8.99 7.58
N SER A 112 5.60 8.27 6.87
CA SER A 112 5.18 6.93 7.29
C SER A 112 6.35 5.94 7.23
N VAL A 113 6.48 5.08 8.25
CA VAL A 113 7.50 4.03 8.29
C VAL A 113 7.16 2.87 7.37
N LEU A 114 5.86 2.65 7.12
CA LEU A 114 5.37 1.55 6.28
C LEU A 114 4.65 2.10 5.05
N GLY A 115 4.78 1.40 3.94
CA GLY A 115 4.05 1.68 2.71
C GLY A 115 3.69 0.40 1.98
N MET A 116 2.53 0.39 1.33
CA MET A 116 2.01 -0.76 0.61
C MET A 116 1.94 -0.45 -0.87
N THR A 117 2.43 -1.37 -1.72
CA THR A 117 2.29 -1.28 -3.18
C THR A 117 0.89 -1.70 -3.61
N GLY A 118 0.36 -1.11 -4.68
CA GLY A 118 -0.83 -1.65 -5.35
C GLY A 118 -0.46 -2.64 -6.46
N HIS A 119 -1.31 -3.63 -6.72
CA HIS A 119 -1.13 -4.54 -7.85
C HIS A 119 -1.66 -3.89 -9.14
N LEU A 120 -0.80 -3.11 -9.79
CA LEU A 120 -1.08 -2.34 -11.00
C LEU A 120 -0.02 -2.61 -12.07
N LEU A 121 -0.39 -2.52 -13.33
CA LEU A 121 0.54 -2.51 -14.45
C LEU A 121 0.62 -1.09 -15.05
N PHE A 122 1.78 -0.46 -14.96
CA PHE A 122 2.05 0.80 -15.66
C PHE A 122 2.69 0.50 -17.01
N LYS A 123 1.86 0.36 -18.06
CA LYS A 123 2.26 -0.11 -19.38
C LYS A 123 3.46 0.63 -19.97
N LYS A 124 3.53 1.96 -19.80
CA LYS A 124 4.65 2.78 -20.31
C LYS A 124 5.91 2.76 -19.45
N LEU A 125 5.83 2.24 -18.22
CA LEU A 125 6.97 2.15 -17.30
C LEU A 125 7.57 0.74 -17.28
N ASP A 126 6.72 -0.26 -17.07
CA ASP A 126 7.07 -1.68 -17.16
C ASP A 126 5.86 -2.41 -17.76
N PRO A 127 5.93 -2.80 -19.06
CA PRO A 127 4.79 -3.42 -19.73
C PRO A 127 4.56 -4.88 -19.33
N ILE A 128 5.49 -5.48 -18.59
CA ILE A 128 5.47 -6.92 -18.27
C ILE A 128 5.08 -7.15 -16.81
N ASN A 129 5.70 -6.39 -15.88
CA ASN A 129 5.55 -6.65 -14.47
C ASN A 129 4.62 -5.63 -13.80
N ASN A 130 3.71 -6.12 -12.96
CA ASN A 130 2.96 -5.24 -12.06
C ASN A 130 3.90 -4.59 -11.04
N VAL A 131 3.44 -3.56 -10.34
CA VAL A 131 4.25 -2.77 -9.40
C VAL A 131 4.99 -3.64 -8.40
N SER A 132 4.30 -4.59 -7.74
CA SER A 132 4.90 -5.42 -6.68
C SER A 132 5.98 -6.39 -7.22
N HIS A 133 5.98 -6.68 -8.52
CA HIS A 133 6.97 -7.54 -9.18
C HIS A 133 7.99 -6.77 -10.04
N SER A 134 7.87 -5.44 -10.14
CA SER A 134 8.72 -4.61 -10.99
C SER A 134 9.87 -3.97 -10.22
N LYS A 135 11.08 -4.50 -10.36
CA LYS A 135 12.30 -3.88 -9.81
C LYS A 135 12.48 -2.44 -10.28
N LYS A 136 12.07 -2.14 -11.53
CA LYS A 136 12.13 -0.79 -12.10
C LYS A 136 11.21 0.19 -11.35
N ILE A 137 9.96 -0.21 -11.11
CA ILE A 137 8.98 0.65 -10.42
C ILE A 137 9.32 0.77 -8.93
N ILE A 138 9.76 -0.32 -8.26
CA ILE A 138 10.21 -0.24 -6.86
C ILE A 138 11.40 0.72 -6.71
N LYS A 139 12.39 0.66 -7.62
CA LYS A 139 13.50 1.64 -7.63
C LYS A 139 12.99 3.07 -7.83
N MET A 140 11.99 3.27 -8.67
CA MET A 140 11.37 4.58 -8.89
C MET A 140 10.63 5.07 -7.62
N ILE A 141 9.89 4.22 -6.92
CA ILE A 141 9.28 4.56 -5.62
C ILE A 141 10.34 5.04 -4.64
N ARG A 142 11.50 4.38 -4.61
CA ARG A 142 12.63 4.77 -3.74
C ARG A 142 13.26 6.11 -4.11
N ARG A 143 13.47 6.36 -5.42
CA ARG A 143 14.19 7.54 -5.94
C ARG A 143 13.28 8.74 -6.15
N GLU A 144 12.19 8.58 -6.87
CA GLU A 144 11.35 9.68 -7.34
C GLU A 144 10.29 10.10 -6.31
N ILE A 145 9.68 9.14 -5.62
CA ILE A 145 8.74 9.41 -4.53
C ILE A 145 9.51 9.64 -3.22
N SER A 146 10.78 9.22 -3.17
CA SER A 146 11.65 9.30 -1.97
C SER A 146 11.08 8.55 -0.76
N PHE A 147 10.38 7.43 -1.00
CA PHE A 147 9.89 6.60 0.09
C PHE A 147 11.03 5.77 0.70
N LYS A 148 11.33 6.03 1.98
CA LYS A 148 12.47 5.44 2.71
C LYS A 148 12.05 4.42 3.79
N GLY A 149 10.75 4.06 3.85
CA GLY A 149 10.21 3.11 4.81
C GLY A 149 10.26 1.66 4.34
N ILE A 150 9.73 0.76 5.15
CA ILE A 150 9.47 -0.64 4.79
C ILE A 150 8.37 -0.66 3.72
N LEU A 151 8.65 -1.26 2.58
CA LEU A 151 7.70 -1.41 1.49
C LEU A 151 7.16 -2.84 1.48
N MET A 152 5.86 -2.97 1.65
CA MET A 152 5.16 -4.26 1.56
C MET A 152 4.36 -4.37 0.27
N SER A 153 4.14 -5.57 -0.22
CA SER A 153 3.14 -5.80 -1.27
C SER A 153 1.73 -5.60 -0.72
N ASP A 154 0.76 -5.38 -1.59
CA ASP A 154 -0.64 -5.70 -1.28
C ASP A 154 -0.80 -7.22 -1.17
N ASP A 155 -1.99 -7.71 -0.82
CA ASP A 155 -2.25 -9.14 -0.63
C ASP A 155 -1.87 -9.95 -1.87
N ILE A 156 -0.86 -10.81 -1.71
CA ILE A 156 -0.32 -11.65 -2.80
C ILE A 156 -1.27 -12.76 -3.25
N SER A 157 -2.40 -12.96 -2.58
CA SER A 157 -3.47 -13.87 -2.97
C SER A 157 -4.52 -13.24 -3.90
N MET A 158 -4.43 -11.92 -4.18
CA MET A 158 -5.38 -11.21 -5.04
C MET A 158 -5.34 -11.68 -6.50
N GLY A 159 -6.51 -11.71 -7.15
CA GLY A 159 -6.67 -12.15 -8.54
C GLY A 159 -5.93 -11.29 -9.59
N ALA A 160 -5.45 -10.09 -9.24
CA ALA A 160 -4.54 -9.32 -10.08
C ALA A 160 -3.20 -10.01 -10.33
N LEU A 161 -2.76 -10.90 -9.44
CA LEU A 161 -1.51 -11.64 -9.56
C LEU A 161 -1.77 -13.01 -10.20
N LYS A 162 -1.25 -13.20 -11.39
CA LYS A 162 -1.27 -14.49 -12.08
C LYS A 162 -0.12 -15.39 -11.60
N GLY A 163 -0.35 -16.70 -11.62
CA GLY A 163 0.65 -17.70 -11.25
C GLY A 163 0.43 -18.26 -9.84
N ASN A 164 1.37 -19.10 -9.40
CA ASN A 164 1.28 -19.68 -8.07
C ASN A 164 1.81 -18.75 -6.99
N LEU A 165 1.35 -18.95 -5.77
CA LEU A 165 1.68 -18.13 -4.60
C LEU A 165 3.20 -18.06 -4.35
N LYS A 166 3.93 -19.20 -4.42
CA LYS A 166 5.39 -19.25 -4.28
C LYS A 166 6.09 -18.26 -5.21
N ASN A 167 5.73 -18.28 -6.50
CA ASN A 167 6.34 -17.39 -7.49
C ASN A 167 6.01 -15.92 -7.22
N ASN A 168 4.78 -15.61 -6.75
CA ASN A 168 4.38 -14.25 -6.40
C ASN A 168 5.20 -13.73 -5.20
N VAL A 169 5.43 -14.55 -4.17
CA VAL A 169 6.31 -14.22 -3.04
C VAL A 169 7.73 -13.91 -3.52
N ILE A 170 8.35 -14.85 -4.25
CA ILE A 170 9.72 -14.71 -4.72
C ILE A 170 9.88 -13.46 -5.62
N LYS A 171 8.95 -13.23 -6.55
CA LYS A 171 8.98 -12.05 -7.43
C LYS A 171 8.86 -10.75 -6.66
N SER A 172 8.00 -10.68 -5.64
CA SER A 172 7.84 -9.47 -4.82
C SER A 172 9.13 -9.11 -4.08
N PHE A 173 9.78 -10.08 -3.43
CA PHE A 173 11.07 -9.84 -2.76
C PHE A 173 12.18 -9.50 -3.77
N ARG A 174 12.28 -10.20 -4.89
CA ARG A 174 13.28 -9.92 -5.95
C ARG A 174 13.07 -8.53 -6.57
N ALA A 175 11.85 -8.03 -6.62
CA ALA A 175 11.56 -6.67 -7.07
C ALA A 175 12.03 -5.61 -6.07
N GLY A 176 12.14 -5.94 -4.78
CA GLY A 176 12.60 -5.05 -3.73
C GLY A 176 11.53 -4.66 -2.71
N CYS A 177 10.41 -5.42 -2.63
CA CYS A 177 9.54 -5.37 -1.47
C CYS A 177 10.30 -5.94 -0.26
N ASN A 178 10.11 -5.33 0.89
CA ASN A 178 10.72 -5.77 2.16
C ASN A 178 9.83 -6.80 2.89
N LEU A 179 8.53 -6.72 2.65
CA LEU A 179 7.53 -7.62 3.20
C LEU A 179 6.54 -8.01 2.10
N VAL A 180 5.87 -9.15 2.28
CA VAL A 180 4.69 -9.53 1.51
C VAL A 180 3.50 -9.70 2.44
N LEU A 181 2.32 -9.31 1.97
CA LEU A 181 1.08 -9.43 2.72
C LEU A 181 0.28 -10.62 2.18
N HIS A 182 -0.27 -11.43 3.09
CA HIS A 182 -1.16 -12.55 2.78
C HIS A 182 -2.34 -12.52 3.73
N CYS A 183 -3.58 -12.40 3.22
CA CYS A 183 -4.74 -12.03 4.03
C CYS A 183 -5.80 -13.13 4.18
N ASN A 184 -5.68 -14.27 3.50
CA ASN A 184 -6.77 -15.25 3.50
C ASN A 184 -6.76 -16.23 4.69
N GLY A 185 -5.70 -16.25 5.51
CA GLY A 185 -5.59 -17.07 6.72
C GLY A 185 -5.43 -18.59 6.50
N LYS A 186 -5.24 -19.06 5.26
CA LYS A 186 -5.05 -20.47 4.97
C LYS A 186 -3.65 -20.94 5.35
N MET A 187 -3.54 -21.79 6.36
CA MET A 187 -2.26 -22.26 6.92
C MET A 187 -1.32 -22.84 5.85
N ARG A 188 -1.82 -23.60 4.89
CA ARG A 188 -1.00 -24.14 3.78
C ARG A 188 -0.34 -23.03 2.98
N GLU A 189 -1.08 -21.96 2.66
CA GLU A 189 -0.55 -20.82 1.92
C GLU A 189 0.42 -20.01 2.79
N MET A 190 0.11 -19.78 4.06
CA MET A 190 1.00 -19.11 5.02
C MET A 190 2.36 -19.83 5.12
N ASN A 191 2.36 -21.17 5.18
CA ASN A 191 3.60 -21.96 5.15
C ASN A 191 4.40 -21.75 3.86
N VAL A 192 3.74 -21.70 2.70
CA VAL A 192 4.41 -21.39 1.42
C VAL A 192 5.03 -20.00 1.46
N VAL A 193 4.33 -19.02 2.00
CA VAL A 193 4.87 -17.65 2.16
C VAL A 193 6.08 -17.65 3.06
N GLY A 194 5.99 -18.23 4.26
CA GLY A 194 7.09 -18.30 5.22
C GLY A 194 8.34 -18.97 4.67
N GLN A 195 8.19 -20.15 4.04
CA GLN A 195 9.30 -20.91 3.46
C GLN A 195 10.01 -20.22 2.29
N ASN A 196 9.36 -19.24 1.64
CA ASN A 196 9.92 -18.51 0.50
C ASN A 196 10.22 -17.04 0.81
N SER A 197 10.11 -16.64 2.07
CA SER A 197 10.49 -15.31 2.56
C SER A 197 11.99 -15.31 2.95
N PRO A 198 12.74 -14.24 2.64
CA PRO A 198 14.10 -14.08 3.08
C PRO A 198 14.18 -13.83 4.60
N TYR A 199 15.35 -14.02 5.19
CA TYR A 199 15.62 -13.56 6.55
C TYR A 199 15.56 -12.04 6.62
N ILE A 200 15.27 -11.52 7.82
CA ILE A 200 15.25 -10.10 8.14
C ILE A 200 16.65 -9.52 8.00
N ASP A 201 16.76 -8.41 7.27
CA ASP A 201 18.01 -7.66 7.07
C ASP A 201 18.11 -6.45 8.03
N ASP A 202 19.30 -5.84 8.10
CA ASP A 202 19.56 -4.66 8.95
C ASP A 202 18.67 -3.49 8.64
N PHE A 203 18.25 -3.33 7.37
CA PHE A 203 17.33 -2.27 6.99
C PHE A 203 15.97 -2.47 7.66
N ILE A 204 15.44 -3.69 7.64
CA ILE A 204 14.15 -4.02 8.26
C ILE A 204 14.27 -3.84 9.78
N VAL A 205 15.33 -4.36 10.41
CA VAL A 205 15.59 -4.20 11.85
C VAL A 205 15.58 -2.72 12.25
N LYS A 206 16.36 -1.88 11.54
CA LYS A 206 16.44 -0.43 11.81
C LYS A 206 15.08 0.26 11.65
N LYS A 207 14.29 -0.13 10.64
CA LYS A 207 12.98 0.50 10.40
C LYS A 207 11.92 0.01 11.38
N THR A 208 11.97 -1.25 11.77
CA THR A 208 11.09 -1.82 12.82
C THR A 208 11.36 -1.16 14.17
N SER A 209 12.64 -0.94 14.54
CA SER A 209 12.99 -0.20 15.76
C SER A 209 12.39 1.20 15.76
N LYS A 210 12.43 1.91 14.62
CA LYS A 210 11.77 3.21 14.49
C LYS A 210 10.25 3.12 14.60
N LEU A 211 9.63 2.07 14.09
CA LEU A 211 8.20 1.83 14.24
C LEU A 211 7.83 1.58 15.71
N ILE A 212 8.62 0.75 16.42
CA ILE A 212 8.44 0.50 17.85
C ILE A 212 8.48 1.81 18.64
N GLN A 213 9.42 2.72 18.35
CA GLN A 213 9.48 4.04 18.99
C GLN A 213 8.22 4.90 18.77
N ILE A 214 7.48 4.68 17.70
CA ILE A 214 6.22 5.40 17.44
C ILE A 214 5.08 4.79 18.26
N ILE A 215 5.04 3.46 18.42
CA ILE A 215 3.91 2.74 18.99
C ILE A 215 4.07 2.46 20.51
N SER A 216 5.26 2.64 21.05
CA SER A 216 5.53 2.58 22.49
C SER A 216 5.24 3.91 23.17
#